data_6c21a8b1313beaa4ac58c1fe52fb512f
#
_entry.id   6c21a8b1313beaa4ac58c1fe52fb512f
#
_cell.length_a   1.000
_cell.length_b   1.000
_cell.length_c   1.000
_cell.angle_alpha   90.00
_cell.angle_beta   90.00
_cell.angle_gamma   90.00
#
_symmetry.space_group_name_H-M   'P 1'
#
loop_
_entity.id
_entity.type
_entity.pdbx_description
1 polymer ?
#
loop_
_entity_poly.entity_id
_entity_poly.type
_entity_poly.pdbx_seq_one_letter_code
_entity_poly.pdbx_strand_id
1 'polypeptide(L)' 'VAFVQYRLSGDKLDIIHTIVPPAIGGRGIAAALVKYAYDYAIENGMKPSATCSYAVTWLHRHPDYAG' A
#
# COMPACT_ATOMS: atom_id res chain seq x y z
N VAL A 1 0.62 17.01 -2.21
CA VAL A 1 1.41 15.91 -2.77
C VAL A 1 0.86 14.57 -2.28
N ALA A 2 0.64 13.67 -3.21
CA ALA A 2 0.18 12.32 -2.84
C ALA A 2 1.35 11.52 -2.27
N PHE A 3 1.09 10.75 -1.22
CA PHE A 3 2.11 9.88 -0.66
C PHE A 3 1.47 8.74 0.14
N VAL A 4 2.26 7.73 0.38
CA VAL A 4 1.85 6.62 1.25
C VAL A 4 2.78 6.58 2.44
N GLN A 5 2.20 6.46 3.62
CA GLN A 5 2.96 6.31 4.84
C GLN A 5 2.99 4.83 5.22
N TYR A 6 4.18 4.30 5.41
CA TYR A 6 4.35 2.88 5.70
C TYR A 6 5.32 2.69 6.87
N ARG A 7 5.30 1.49 7.41
CA ARG A 7 6.16 1.11 8.51
C ARG A 7 6.81 -0.23 8.19
N LEU A 8 8.11 -0.31 8.39
CA LEU A 8 8.83 -1.56 8.24
C LEU A 8 8.94 -2.24 9.61
N SER A 9 8.54 -3.50 9.68
CA SER A 9 8.56 -4.26 10.91
C SER A 9 9.04 -5.68 10.61
N GLY A 10 10.28 -5.97 10.94
CA GLY A 10 10.87 -7.24 10.62
C GLY A 10 10.90 -7.47 9.12
N ASP A 11 10.17 -8.47 8.66
CA ASP A 11 10.06 -8.82 7.24
C ASP A 11 8.74 -8.36 6.62
N LYS A 12 8.08 -7.38 7.22
CA LYS A 12 6.79 -6.88 6.74
C LYS A 12 6.84 -5.39 6.41
N LEU A 13 6.14 -5.02 5.36
CA LEU A 13 5.89 -3.62 5.03
C LEU A 13 4.41 -3.36 5.26
N ASP A 14 4.10 -2.51 6.25
CA ASP A 14 2.75 -2.20 6.67
C ASP A 14 2.38 -0.79 6.22
N ILE A 15 1.35 -0.67 5.39
CA ILE A 15 0.86 0.63 4.97
C ILE A 15 -0.10 1.17 6.04
N ILE A 16 0.29 2.30 6.63
CA ILE A 16 -0.45 2.91 7.73
C ILE A 16 -1.46 3.92 7.20
N HIS A 17 -1.04 4.77 6.28
CA HIS A 17 -1.91 5.80 5.68
C HIS A 17 -1.60 5.97 4.21
N THR A 18 -2.65 6.20 3.44
CA THR A 18 -2.53 6.57 2.03
C THR A 18 -3.16 7.95 1.88
N ILE A 19 -2.35 8.93 1.51
CA ILE A 19 -2.77 10.34 1.45
C ILE A 19 -2.78 10.77 -0.01
N VAL A 20 -3.97 11.12 -0.51
CA VAL A 20 -4.13 11.63 -1.87
C VAL A 20 -5.05 12.84 -1.81
N PRO A 21 -4.55 14.03 -2.15
CA PRO A 21 -5.40 15.22 -2.16
C PRO A 21 -6.56 15.05 -3.14
N PRO A 22 -7.77 15.50 -2.78
CA PRO A 22 -8.93 15.39 -3.68
C PRO A 22 -8.73 16.04 -5.03
N ALA A 23 -7.91 17.06 -5.09
CA ALA A 23 -7.69 17.84 -6.32
C ALA A 23 -6.98 17.05 -7.42
N ILE A 24 -6.25 16.00 -7.08
CA ILE A 24 -5.52 15.22 -8.08
C ILE A 24 -6.12 13.86 -8.33
N GLY A 25 -7.34 13.62 -7.88
CA GLY A 25 -8.14 12.50 -8.33
C GLY A 25 -8.09 11.33 -7.39
N GLY A 26 -7.99 10.78 -6.68
CA GLY A 26 -8.20 9.81 -5.63
C GLY A 26 -7.80 8.39 -5.96
N ARG A 27 -8.76 7.61 -6.42
CA ARG A 27 -8.61 6.16 -6.43
C ARG A 27 -7.49 5.59 -7.28
N GLY A 28 -7.30 6.14 -8.47
CA GLY A 28 -6.26 5.65 -9.37
C GLY A 28 -4.88 5.89 -8.80
N ILE A 29 -4.67 7.08 -8.25
CA ILE A 29 -3.38 7.44 -7.67
C ILE A 29 -3.11 6.67 -6.38
N ALA A 30 -4.12 6.55 -5.52
CA ALA A 30 -3.98 5.78 -4.29
C ALA A 30 -3.66 4.32 -4.58
N ALA A 31 -4.35 3.72 -5.54
CA ALA A 31 -4.09 2.34 -5.94
C ALA A 31 -2.68 2.18 -6.47
N ALA A 32 -2.20 3.13 -7.29
CA ALA A 32 -0.85 3.08 -7.82
C ALA A 32 0.20 3.18 -6.71
N LEU A 33 -0.02 4.06 -5.73
CA LEU A 33 0.90 4.20 -4.61
C LEU A 33 0.99 2.93 -3.78
N VAL A 34 -0.15 2.33 -3.47
CA VAL A 34 -0.22 1.10 -2.69
C VAL A 34 0.46 -0.04 -3.45
N LYS A 35 0.16 -0.16 -4.74
CA LYS A 35 0.78 -1.18 -5.59
C LYS A 35 2.30 -1.01 -5.61
N TYR A 36 2.77 0.21 -5.79
CA TYR A 36 4.20 0.50 -5.84
C TYR A 36 4.89 0.09 -4.54
N ALA A 37 4.30 0.43 -3.41
CA ALA A 37 4.87 0.08 -2.11
C ALA A 37 4.94 -1.43 -1.92
N TYR A 38 3.90 -2.14 -2.31
CA TYR A 38 3.87 -3.59 -2.16
C TYR A 38 4.80 -4.30 -3.16
N ASP A 39 4.95 -3.77 -4.36
CA ASP A 39 5.95 -4.30 -5.31
C ASP A 39 7.35 -4.18 -4.70
N TYR A 40 7.65 -3.05 -4.09
CA TYR A 40 8.91 -2.85 -3.40
C TYR A 40 9.09 -3.88 -2.27
N ALA A 41 8.04 -4.11 -1.50
CA ALA A 41 8.08 -5.07 -0.41
C ALA A 41 8.41 -6.47 -0.92
N ILE A 42 7.73 -6.89 -1.97
CA ILE A 42 7.93 -8.23 -2.54
C ILE A 42 9.34 -8.38 -3.09
N GLU A 43 9.84 -7.36 -3.79
CA GLU A 43 11.20 -7.39 -4.33
C GLU A 43 12.26 -7.52 -3.25
N ASN A 44 11.97 -7.02 -2.05
CA ASN A 44 12.91 -7.06 -0.94
C ASN A 44 12.62 -8.19 0.05
N GLY A 45 11.78 -9.13 -0.33
CA GLY A 45 11.47 -10.28 0.52
C GLY A 45 10.60 -9.96 1.71
N MET A 46 9.89 -8.84 1.68
CA MET A 46 9.00 -8.45 2.76
C MET A 46 7.57 -8.85 2.43
N LYS A 47 6.77 -9.09 3.45
CA LYS A 47 5.37 -9.42 3.28
C LYS A 47 4.51 -8.17 3.28
N PRO A 48 3.57 -8.03 2.32
CA PRO A 48 2.62 -6.93 2.35
C PRO A 48 1.70 -7.03 3.55
N SER A 49 1.50 -5.90 4.22
CA SER A 49 0.59 -5.80 5.35
C SER A 49 -0.12 -4.46 5.27
N ALA A 50 -1.19 -4.27 6.04
CA ALA A 50 -1.96 -3.05 6.00
C ALA A 50 -2.66 -2.77 7.32
N THR A 51 -2.50 -1.54 7.81
CA THR A 51 -3.29 -0.99 8.91
C THR A 51 -4.32 -0.01 8.34
N CYS A 52 -3.97 0.70 7.26
CA CYS A 52 -4.89 1.59 6.57
C CYS A 52 -6.03 0.80 5.94
N SER A 53 -7.28 1.23 6.17
CA SER A 53 -8.45 0.54 5.64
C SER A 53 -8.44 0.46 4.12
N TYR A 54 -7.94 1.48 3.44
CA TYR A 54 -7.83 1.45 1.99
C TYR A 54 -6.88 0.36 1.52
N ALA A 55 -5.72 0.25 2.16
CA ALA A 55 -4.74 -0.77 1.81
C ALA A 55 -5.24 -2.18 2.13
N VAL A 56 -5.99 -2.34 3.21
CA VAL A 56 -6.63 -3.62 3.53
C VAL A 56 -7.57 -4.03 2.40
N THR A 57 -8.42 -3.11 1.95
CA THR A 57 -9.34 -3.37 0.84
C THR A 57 -8.58 -3.70 -0.44
N TRP A 58 -7.51 -2.97 -0.69
CA TRP A 58 -6.68 -3.22 -1.88
C TRP A 58 -6.11 -4.64 -1.87
N LEU A 59 -5.59 -5.07 -0.74
CA LEU A 59 -5.06 -6.43 -0.60
C LEU A 59 -6.13 -7.49 -0.82
N HIS A 60 -7.36 -7.24 -0.36
CA HIS A 60 -8.48 -8.15 -0.60
C HIS A 60 -8.75 -8.33 -2.09
N ARG A 61 -8.59 -7.27 -2.86
CA ARG A 61 -8.81 -7.31 -4.31
C ARG A 61 -7.61 -7.86 -5.07
N HIS A 62 -6.47 -7.96 -4.43
CA HIS A 62 -5.23 -8.42 -5.05
C HIS A 62 -4.61 -9.53 -4.20
N PRO A 63 -5.25 -10.72 -4.16
CA PRO A 63 -4.79 -11.80 -3.28
C PRO A 63 -3.38 -12.27 -3.58
N ASP A 64 -2.89 -12.05 -4.79
CA ASP A 64 -1.50 -12.39 -5.15
C ASP A 64 -0.50 -11.62 -4.29
N TYR A 65 -0.87 -10.42 -3.87
CA TYR A 65 -0.03 -9.60 -3.01
C TYR A 65 -0.19 -9.95 -1.54
N ALA A 66 -1.38 -10.39 -1.16
CA ALA A 66 -1.66 -10.69 0.24
C ALA A 66 -1.00 -11.99 0.71
N GLY A 67 -0.55 -12.75 -0.18
CA GLY A 67 0.15 -13.89 0.22
C GLY A 67 0.04 -15.14 -0.19
#